data_1983bc2a5ed0f8a2d9631a2e29fe1d33
#
_entry.id   1983bc2a5ed0f8a2d9631a2e29fe1d33
#
_cell.length_a   1.000
_cell.length_b   1.000
_cell.length_c   1.000
_cell.angle_alpha   90.00
_cell.angle_beta   90.00
_cell.angle_gamma   90.00
#
_symmetry.space_group_name_H-M   'P 1'
#
loop_
_entity.id
_entity.type
_entity.pdbx_description
1 polymer ?
#
loop_
_entity_poly.entity_id
_entity_poly.type
_entity_poly.pdbx_seq_one_letter_code
_entity_poly.pdbx_strand_id
1 'polypeptide(L)'
;MDSALILRKLCDSGEEISKNEAVSLLNSSNLISDLVSELVEKPLYAVWRITALAEIPYTAELKYTKRLIKYIRKNMFDGEGFTLSGKKTDLLPCYNAMLAEAFSKLGFADADFVKRSVNWIKKYQLFERNEKT
;
A
#
# COMPACT_ATOMS: atom_id res chain seq x y z
N MET A 1 13.26 11.64 18.74
CA MET A 1 12.12 11.22 17.90
C MET A 1 12.63 10.63 16.59
N ASP A 2 12.04 9.54 16.17
CA ASP A 2 12.41 8.90 14.92
C ASP A 2 12.21 9.84 13.73
N SER A 3 13.13 9.82 12.77
CA SER A 3 13.08 10.74 11.62
C SER A 3 11.89 10.54 10.70
N ALA A 4 11.32 9.32 10.62
CA ALA A 4 10.10 9.11 9.87
C ALA A 4 8.89 9.79 10.52
N LEU A 5 8.86 9.84 11.85
CA LEU A 5 7.82 10.56 12.59
C LEU A 5 7.97 12.07 12.43
N ILE A 6 9.21 12.55 12.36
CA ILE A 6 9.49 13.96 12.07
C ILE A 6 8.95 14.30 10.67
N LEU A 7 9.22 13.44 9.69
CA LEU A 7 8.71 13.63 8.32
C LEU A 7 7.19 13.69 8.30
N ARG A 8 6.53 12.77 8.99
CA ARG A 8 5.07 12.75 9.04
C ARG A 8 4.51 14.02 9.67
N LYS A 9 5.11 14.48 10.76
CA LYS A 9 4.69 15.74 11.40
C LYS A 9 4.86 16.94 10.48
N LEU A 10 5.96 17.01 9.73
CA LEU A 10 6.18 18.08 8.77
C LEU A 10 5.12 18.07 7.68
N CYS A 11 4.79 16.89 7.14
CA CYS A 11 3.76 16.76 6.13
C CYS A 11 2.37 17.11 6.67
N ASP A 12 2.04 16.65 7.87
CA ASP A 12 0.74 16.90 8.50
C ASP A 12 0.56 18.39 8.84
N SER A 13 1.64 19.10 9.13
CA SER A 13 1.57 20.55 9.40
C SER A 13 1.60 21.42 8.14
N GLY A 14 1.62 20.79 6.96
CA GLY A 14 1.60 21.52 5.69
C GLY A 14 2.95 22.09 5.27
N GLU A 15 4.03 21.70 5.92
CA GLU A 15 5.36 22.13 5.52
C GLU A 15 5.73 21.56 4.16
N GLU A 16 6.29 22.38 3.30
CA GLU A 16 6.83 21.94 2.03
C GLU A 16 8.20 21.30 2.29
N ILE A 17 8.36 20.07 1.82
CA ILE A 17 9.62 19.35 1.94
C ILE A 17 9.97 18.74 0.58
N SER A 18 11.24 18.84 0.20
CA SER A 18 11.69 18.25 -1.06
C SER A 18 11.73 16.73 -0.95
N LYS A 19 11.62 16.07 -2.11
CA LYS A 19 11.74 14.61 -2.18
C LYS A 19 13.07 14.14 -1.58
N ASN A 20 14.16 14.83 -1.87
CA ASN A 20 15.47 14.45 -1.37
C ASN A 20 15.58 14.56 0.15
N GLU A 21 15.00 15.61 0.73
CA GLU A 21 14.94 15.75 2.19
C GLU A 21 14.08 14.66 2.82
N ALA A 22 12.94 14.37 2.22
CA ALA A 22 12.05 13.31 2.69
C ALA A 22 12.75 11.96 2.67
N VAL A 23 13.40 11.60 1.58
CA VAL A 23 14.14 10.33 1.46
C VAL A 23 15.29 10.28 2.46
N SER A 24 15.98 11.40 2.69
CA SER A 24 17.03 11.46 3.70
C SER A 24 16.51 11.16 5.10
N LEU A 25 15.35 11.72 5.46
CA LEU A 25 14.71 11.44 6.74
C LEU A 25 14.31 9.98 6.86
N LEU A 26 13.79 9.40 5.78
CA LEU A 26 13.43 7.98 5.76
C LEU A 26 14.66 7.10 5.94
N ASN A 27 15.75 7.40 5.24
CA ASN A 27 16.98 6.62 5.32
C ASN A 27 17.65 6.70 6.70
N SER A 28 17.37 7.74 7.46
CA SER A 28 17.89 7.91 8.83
C SER A 28 16.99 7.28 9.89
N SER A 29 15.84 6.75 9.48
CA SER A 29 14.83 6.24 10.42
C SER A 29 15.13 4.82 10.84
N ASN A 30 15.13 4.55 12.15
CA ASN A 30 15.21 3.20 12.67
C ASN A 30 13.92 2.41 12.37
N LEU A 31 12.76 3.08 12.43
CA LEU A 31 11.48 2.47 12.11
C LEU A 31 11.47 1.98 10.66
N ILE A 32 11.90 2.81 9.73
CA ILE A 32 12.01 2.42 8.32
C ILE A 32 13.04 1.30 8.14
N SER A 33 14.20 1.42 8.80
CA SER A 33 15.22 0.38 8.73
C SER A 33 14.66 -0.99 9.14
N ASP A 34 13.87 -1.04 10.19
CA ASP A 34 13.23 -2.28 10.64
C ASP A 34 12.21 -2.78 9.62
N LEU A 35 11.39 -1.88 9.06
CA LEU A 35 10.38 -2.25 8.08
C LEU A 35 10.98 -2.81 6.78
N VAL A 36 12.15 -2.32 6.38
CA VAL A 36 12.78 -2.68 5.10
C VAL A 36 13.96 -3.64 5.27
N SER A 37 14.19 -4.15 6.47
CA SER A 37 15.32 -5.04 6.76
C SER A 37 15.27 -6.35 6.00
N GLU A 38 14.08 -6.81 5.66
CA GLU A 38 13.89 -8.10 5.01
C GLU A 38 12.76 -8.01 3.99
N LEU A 39 13.03 -8.47 2.77
CA LEU A 39 12.00 -8.56 1.74
C LEU A 39 11.44 -9.98 1.73
N VAL A 40 10.28 -10.14 2.33
CA VAL A 40 9.59 -11.43 2.38
C VAL A 40 8.56 -11.49 1.25
N GLU A 41 8.82 -12.34 0.26
CA GLU A 41 7.94 -12.51 -0.89
C GLU A 41 6.85 -13.55 -0.60
N LYS A 42 6.00 -13.22 0.38
CA LYS A 42 4.82 -14.00 0.73
C LYS A 42 3.62 -13.06 0.76
N PRO A 43 2.47 -13.47 0.19
CA PRO A 43 1.34 -12.57 0.02
C PRO A 43 0.87 -11.88 1.30
N LEU A 44 0.71 -12.62 2.38
CA LEU A 44 0.21 -12.04 3.62
C LEU A 44 1.19 -11.02 4.20
N TYR A 45 2.48 -11.34 4.18
CA TYR A 45 3.52 -10.41 4.63
C TYR A 45 3.57 -9.16 3.75
N ALA A 46 3.36 -9.34 2.44
CA ALA A 46 3.33 -8.21 1.51
C ALA A 46 2.19 -7.25 1.85
N VAL A 47 1.00 -7.76 2.17
CA VAL A 47 -0.15 -6.95 2.58
C VAL A 47 0.20 -6.14 3.83
N TRP A 48 0.70 -6.80 4.86
CA TRP A 48 1.06 -6.14 6.11
C TRP A 48 2.13 -5.07 5.92
N ARG A 49 3.17 -5.42 5.15
CA ARG A 49 4.30 -4.53 4.96
C ARG A 49 3.95 -3.29 4.14
N ILE A 50 3.23 -3.48 3.03
CA ILE A 50 2.84 -2.34 2.20
C ILE A 50 1.85 -1.41 2.93
N THR A 51 0.98 -1.98 3.74
CA THR A 51 0.06 -1.21 4.56
C THR A 51 0.81 -0.34 5.58
N ALA A 52 1.82 -0.91 6.22
CA ALA A 52 2.65 -0.18 7.18
C ALA A 52 3.44 0.94 6.49
N LEU A 53 4.06 0.64 5.35
CA LEU A 53 4.82 1.65 4.59
C LEU A 53 3.92 2.79 4.11
N ALA A 54 2.69 2.48 3.72
CA ALA A 54 1.75 3.48 3.23
C ALA A 54 1.36 4.53 4.29
N GLU A 55 1.50 4.20 5.57
CA GLU A 55 1.22 5.15 6.66
C GLU A 55 2.30 6.22 6.81
N ILE A 56 3.44 6.05 6.19
CA ILE A 56 4.56 6.97 6.29
C ILE A 56 4.74 7.69 4.94
N PRO A 57 4.76 9.04 4.92
CA PRO A 57 4.89 9.79 3.66
C PRO A 57 6.18 9.47 2.91
N TYR A 58 6.11 9.53 1.60
CA TYR A 58 7.25 9.38 0.69
C TYR A 58 7.87 7.99 0.64
N THR A 59 7.32 6.99 1.33
CA THR A 59 7.89 5.62 1.31
C THR A 59 7.83 4.98 -0.08
N ALA A 60 6.96 5.44 -0.97
CA ALA A 60 6.93 4.97 -2.36
C ALA A 60 8.24 5.23 -3.10
N GLU A 61 9.05 6.18 -2.64
CA GLU A 61 10.34 6.51 -3.23
C GLU A 61 11.46 5.51 -2.88
N LEU A 62 11.25 4.69 -1.85
CA LEU A 62 12.23 3.71 -1.42
C LEU A 62 12.34 2.53 -2.41
N LYS A 63 13.56 2.07 -2.64
CA LYS A 63 13.80 0.91 -3.51
C LYS A 63 13.06 -0.33 -3.02
N TYR A 64 13.04 -0.54 -1.71
CA TYR A 64 12.33 -1.64 -1.08
C TYR A 64 10.84 -1.62 -1.44
N THR A 65 10.22 -0.45 -1.29
CA THR A 65 8.79 -0.30 -1.58
C THR A 65 8.50 -0.56 -3.06
N LYS A 66 9.34 -0.07 -3.95
CA LYS A 66 9.19 -0.31 -5.38
C LYS A 66 9.27 -1.79 -5.73
N ARG A 67 10.16 -2.53 -5.10
CA ARG A 67 10.27 -3.99 -5.28
C ARG A 67 9.04 -4.71 -4.73
N LEU A 68 8.56 -4.28 -3.58
CA LEU A 68 7.37 -4.87 -2.96
C LEU A 68 6.13 -4.62 -3.82
N ILE A 69 5.97 -3.41 -4.37
CA ILE A 69 4.88 -3.08 -5.29
C ILE A 69 4.93 -3.98 -6.51
N LYS A 70 6.12 -4.17 -7.09
CA LYS A 70 6.30 -5.04 -8.24
C LYS A 70 5.89 -6.48 -7.94
N TYR A 71 6.29 -6.99 -6.77
CA TYR A 71 5.89 -8.32 -6.33
C TYR A 71 4.37 -8.43 -6.22
N ILE A 72 3.72 -7.48 -5.57
CA ILE A 72 2.27 -7.50 -5.37
C ILE A 72 1.54 -7.46 -6.71
N ARG A 73 1.96 -6.57 -7.62
CA ARG A 73 1.32 -6.46 -8.93
C ARG A 73 1.49 -7.71 -9.78
N LYS A 74 2.65 -8.35 -9.67
CA LYS A 74 2.94 -9.54 -10.47
C LYS A 74 2.26 -10.79 -9.92
N ASN A 75 2.23 -10.95 -8.61
CA ASN A 75 1.85 -12.22 -7.98
C ASN A 75 0.49 -12.19 -7.29
N MET A 76 -0.02 -11.02 -6.99
CA MET A 76 -1.24 -10.86 -6.19
C MET A 76 -2.35 -10.09 -6.90
N PHE A 77 -2.19 -9.79 -8.18
CA PHE A 77 -3.20 -9.10 -8.96
C PHE A 77 -3.57 -9.95 -10.16
N ASP A 78 -4.87 -10.25 -10.33
CA ASP A 78 -5.35 -11.14 -11.39
C ASP A 78 -5.92 -10.40 -12.61
N GLY A 79 -5.81 -9.08 -12.64
CA GLY A 79 -6.38 -8.23 -13.69
C GLY A 79 -7.66 -7.55 -13.28
N GLU A 80 -8.36 -8.03 -12.27
CA GLU A 80 -9.57 -7.42 -11.72
C GLU A 80 -9.37 -6.88 -10.32
N GLY A 81 -8.64 -7.60 -9.48
CA GLY A 81 -8.42 -7.23 -8.10
C GLY A 81 -7.26 -7.99 -7.48
N PHE A 82 -7.03 -7.74 -6.21
CA PHE A 82 -5.94 -8.36 -5.47
C PHE A 82 -6.36 -9.69 -4.85
N THR A 83 -5.45 -10.66 -4.96
CA THR A 83 -5.63 -12.02 -4.45
C THR A 83 -4.40 -12.40 -3.63
N LEU A 84 -4.53 -13.43 -2.79
CA LEU A 84 -3.38 -13.97 -2.09
C LEU A 84 -2.55 -14.93 -2.95
N SER A 85 -3.16 -15.52 -3.97
CA SER A 85 -2.48 -16.54 -4.80
C SER A 85 -2.31 -16.17 -6.26
N GLY A 86 -2.86 -15.02 -6.68
CA GLY A 86 -2.95 -14.65 -8.08
C GLY A 86 -4.13 -15.29 -8.82
N LYS A 87 -4.97 -16.03 -8.12
CA LYS A 87 -6.12 -16.72 -8.70
C LYS A 87 -7.42 -16.02 -8.33
N LYS A 88 -8.36 -15.97 -9.26
CA LYS A 88 -9.67 -15.33 -9.03
C LYS A 88 -10.44 -15.89 -7.83
N THR A 89 -10.22 -17.15 -7.50
CA THR A 89 -10.86 -17.79 -6.37
C THR A 89 -10.49 -17.18 -5.02
N ASP A 90 -9.36 -16.47 -4.96
CA ASP A 90 -8.84 -15.86 -3.75
C ASP A 90 -9.05 -14.34 -3.69
N LEU A 91 -9.95 -13.82 -4.54
CA LEU A 91 -10.34 -12.42 -4.48
C LEU A 91 -11.18 -12.19 -3.22
N LEU A 92 -10.63 -11.46 -2.27
CA LEU A 92 -11.29 -11.17 -1.01
C LEU A 92 -11.50 -9.67 -0.86
N PRO A 93 -12.72 -9.22 -0.51
CA PRO A 93 -13.01 -7.79 -0.36
C PRO A 93 -12.10 -7.07 0.63
N CYS A 94 -11.79 -7.71 1.77
CA CYS A 94 -10.97 -7.09 2.81
C CYS A 94 -9.55 -6.80 2.34
N TYR A 95 -8.92 -7.74 1.62
CA TYR A 95 -7.57 -7.52 1.10
C TYR A 95 -7.56 -6.51 -0.04
N ASN A 96 -8.60 -6.52 -0.88
CA ASN A 96 -8.73 -5.52 -1.93
C ASN A 96 -8.89 -4.12 -1.34
N ALA A 97 -9.69 -3.97 -0.30
CA ALA A 97 -9.88 -2.68 0.36
C ALA A 97 -8.57 -2.20 1.01
N MET A 98 -7.88 -3.07 1.74
CA MET A 98 -6.62 -2.75 2.39
C MET A 98 -5.54 -2.32 1.37
N LEU A 99 -5.38 -3.08 0.31
CA LEU A 99 -4.37 -2.80 -0.71
C LEU A 99 -4.73 -1.57 -1.55
N ALA A 100 -6.00 -1.39 -1.90
CA ALA A 100 -6.44 -0.19 -2.61
C ALA A 100 -6.17 1.06 -1.78
N GLU A 101 -6.44 1.02 -0.48
CA GLU A 101 -6.14 2.13 0.42
C GLU A 101 -4.64 2.38 0.52
N ALA A 102 -3.84 1.34 0.73
CA ALA A 102 -2.39 1.46 0.83
C ALA A 102 -1.80 2.06 -0.44
N PHE A 103 -2.18 1.54 -1.61
CA PHE A 103 -1.68 2.06 -2.88
C PHE A 103 -2.14 3.49 -3.13
N SER A 104 -3.34 3.85 -2.72
CA SER A 104 -3.82 5.23 -2.84
C SER A 104 -2.97 6.18 -2.01
N LYS A 105 -2.63 5.79 -0.78
CA LYS A 105 -1.74 6.57 0.10
C LYS A 105 -0.33 6.69 -0.47
N LEU A 106 0.13 5.67 -1.19
CA LEU A 106 1.44 5.68 -1.84
C LEU A 106 1.48 6.48 -3.14
N GLY A 107 0.35 7.04 -3.58
CA GLY A 107 0.29 7.88 -4.77
C GLY A 107 -0.26 7.19 -6.01
N PHE A 108 -0.82 5.99 -5.89
CA PHE A 108 -1.32 5.21 -7.02
C PHE A 108 -2.86 5.24 -7.15
N ALA A 109 -3.54 6.20 -6.52
CA ALA A 109 -5.01 6.27 -6.55
C ALA A 109 -5.58 6.26 -7.97
N ASP A 110 -4.89 6.89 -8.93
CA ASP A 110 -5.32 6.98 -10.32
C ASP A 110 -4.77 5.88 -11.20
N ALA A 111 -3.99 4.97 -10.64
CA ALA A 111 -3.44 3.86 -11.42
C ALA A 111 -4.53 2.85 -11.78
N ASP A 112 -4.43 2.28 -12.98
CA ASP A 112 -5.41 1.36 -13.51
C ASP A 112 -5.66 0.16 -12.60
N PHE A 113 -4.60 -0.44 -12.06
CA PHE A 113 -4.76 -1.62 -11.21
C PHE A 113 -5.50 -1.30 -9.90
N VAL A 114 -5.35 -0.11 -9.36
CA VAL A 114 -6.08 0.33 -8.17
C VAL A 114 -7.54 0.58 -8.52
N LYS A 115 -7.80 1.26 -9.64
CA LYS A 115 -9.17 1.51 -10.10
C LYS A 115 -9.92 0.22 -10.35
N ARG A 116 -9.27 -0.77 -10.93
CA ARG A 116 -9.88 -2.08 -11.16
C ARG A 116 -10.23 -2.77 -9.86
N SER A 117 -9.33 -2.71 -8.87
CA SER A 117 -9.59 -3.27 -7.55
C SER A 117 -10.80 -2.62 -6.89
N VAL A 118 -10.88 -1.29 -6.94
CA VAL A 118 -12.02 -0.54 -6.40
C VAL A 118 -13.32 -0.91 -7.13
N ASN A 119 -13.27 -1.01 -8.45
CA ASN A 119 -14.42 -1.41 -9.25
C ASN A 119 -14.87 -2.84 -8.93
N TRP A 120 -13.92 -3.73 -8.69
CA TRP A 120 -14.24 -5.10 -8.27
C TRP A 120 -14.96 -5.08 -6.92
N ILE A 121 -14.48 -4.29 -5.95
CA ILE A 121 -15.13 -4.14 -4.65
C ILE A 121 -16.56 -3.65 -4.82
N LYS A 122 -16.77 -2.61 -5.62
CA LYS A 122 -18.09 -2.05 -5.88
C LYS A 122 -19.03 -3.04 -6.52
N LYS A 123 -18.51 -3.86 -7.44
CA LYS A 123 -19.31 -4.84 -8.18
C LYS A 123 -19.74 -6.02 -7.32
N TYR A 124 -18.83 -6.53 -6.48
CA TYR A 124 -19.05 -7.74 -5.72
C TYR A 124 -19.39 -7.52 -4.26
N GLN A 125 -19.21 -6.31 -3.75
CA GLN A 125 -19.64 -5.95 -2.41
C GLN A 125 -21.14 -5.74 -2.44
N LEU A 126 -21.86 -6.50 -1.63
CA LEU A 126 -23.33 -6.43 -1.61
C LEU A 126 -23.79 -5.30 -0.69
N PHE A 127 -23.68 -4.07 -1.15
CA PHE A 127 -24.11 -2.91 -0.39
C PHE A 127 -25.62 -2.90 -0.11
N GLU A 128 -26.40 -3.56 -0.97
CA GLU A 128 -27.87 -3.62 -0.87
C GLU A 128 -28.38 -4.82 -0.13
N ARG A 129 -27.51 -5.70 0.32
CA ARG A 129 -27.93 -6.94 0.98
C ARG A 129 -28.77 -6.71 2.23
N ASN A 130 -28.56 -5.61 2.91
CA ASN A 130 -29.30 -5.28 4.13
C ASN A 130 -30.77 -4.99 3.86
N GLU A 131 -31.12 -4.65 2.65
CA GLU A 131 -32.48 -4.41 2.25
C GLU A 131 -33.29 -5.69 2.19
N LYS A 132 -32.62 -6.82 2.10
CA LYS A 132 -33.22 -8.13 1.94
C LYS A 132 -33.29 -8.94 3.23
N THR A 133 -32.73 -8.40 4.26
CA THR A 133 -32.72 -9.04 5.58
C THR A 133 -33.61 -8.35 6.61
#